data_4f8d92fb62ec9f788dd42c1abd4e1b61
#
_entry.id   4f8d92fb62ec9f788dd42c1abd4e1b61
#
_cell.length_a   1.000
_cell.length_b   1.000
_cell.length_c   1.000
_cell.angle_alpha   90.00
_cell.angle_beta   90.00
_cell.angle_gamma   90.00
#
_symmetry.space_group_name_H-M   'P 1'
#
loop_
_entity.id
_entity.type
_entity.pdbx_description
1 polymer ?
#
loop_
_entity_poly.entity_id
_entity_poly.type
_entity_poly.pdbx_seq_one_letter_code
_entity_poly.pdbx_strand_id
1 'polypeptide(L)'
;MNYDVVIIGVGVVGSAVALGLAQQGHKIAIVDKSSVPPNSPRHLSVNKKSSAFLDLLGVWDAVKPSSMPYSRIQAWDREGTGKVEFSAQDIGENNLGFIVKEGDLQKYLISSLEQ
;
A
#
# COMPACT_ATOMS: atom_id res chain seq x y z
N MET A 1 -22.95 -16.03 13.67
CA MET A 1 -22.13 -15.95 12.45
C MET A 1 -20.71 -16.32 12.77
N ASN A 2 -20.12 -17.10 11.90
CA ASN A 2 -18.75 -17.56 12.09
C ASN A 2 -17.82 -16.88 11.08
N TYR A 3 -16.72 -16.37 11.58
CA TYR A 3 -15.68 -15.79 10.74
C TYR A 3 -14.39 -16.57 10.91
N ASP A 4 -13.63 -16.70 9.84
CA ASP A 4 -12.32 -17.36 9.87
C ASP A 4 -11.26 -16.46 10.47
N VAL A 5 -11.34 -15.15 10.19
CA VAL A 5 -10.36 -14.18 10.65
C VAL A 5 -11.07 -12.88 11.02
N VAL A 6 -10.63 -12.26 12.09
CA VAL A 6 -11.08 -10.92 12.49
C VAL A 6 -9.88 -9.98 12.40
N ILE A 7 -10.07 -8.87 11.67
CA ILE A 7 -9.03 -7.87 11.50
C ILE A 7 -9.46 -6.60 12.20
N ILE A 8 -8.60 -6.09 13.06
CA ILE A 8 -8.86 -4.86 13.79
C ILE A 8 -8.08 -3.73 13.10
N GLY A 9 -8.83 -2.78 12.54
CA GLY A 9 -8.28 -1.65 11.83
C GLY A 9 -8.37 -1.80 10.32
N VAL A 10 -8.81 -0.72 9.64
CA VAL A 10 -8.91 -0.66 8.18
C VAL A 10 -7.85 0.24 7.57
N GLY A 11 -6.66 0.29 8.16
CA GLY A 11 -5.51 0.94 7.54
C GLY A 11 -5.11 0.20 6.27
N VAL A 12 -4.10 0.71 5.59
CA VAL A 12 -3.62 0.11 4.34
C VAL A 12 -3.22 -1.36 4.54
N VAL A 13 -2.49 -1.64 5.61
CA VAL A 13 -2.02 -3.01 5.87
C VAL A 13 -3.19 -3.94 6.21
N GLY A 14 -4.06 -3.53 7.12
CA GLY A 14 -5.22 -4.33 7.51
C GLY A 14 -6.14 -4.60 6.35
N SER A 15 -6.41 -3.58 5.53
CA SER A 15 -7.27 -3.72 4.36
C SER A 15 -6.65 -4.63 3.31
N ALA A 16 -5.35 -4.54 3.09
CA ALA A 16 -4.66 -5.40 2.13
C ALA A 16 -4.67 -6.87 2.57
N VAL A 17 -4.43 -7.13 3.86
CA VAL A 17 -4.48 -8.49 4.40
C VAL A 17 -5.90 -9.05 4.30
N ALA A 18 -6.90 -8.24 4.66
CA ALA A 18 -8.30 -8.65 4.56
C ALA A 18 -8.67 -9.03 3.14
N LEU A 19 -8.30 -8.20 2.18
CA LEU A 19 -8.62 -8.45 0.77
C LEU A 19 -7.93 -9.73 0.27
N GLY A 20 -6.66 -9.93 0.60
CA GLY A 20 -5.93 -11.12 0.22
C GLY A 20 -6.56 -12.39 0.77
N LEU A 21 -6.94 -12.38 2.04
CA LEU A 21 -7.59 -13.53 2.66
C LEU A 21 -9.00 -13.78 2.10
N ALA A 22 -9.75 -12.70 1.86
CA ALA A 22 -11.08 -12.83 1.29
C ALA A 22 -11.03 -13.44 -0.11
N GLN A 23 -10.05 -13.08 -0.91
CA GLN A 23 -9.85 -13.64 -2.26
C GLN A 23 -9.50 -15.12 -2.22
N GLN A 24 -8.98 -15.60 -1.09
CA GLN A 24 -8.69 -17.03 -0.90
C GLN A 24 -9.87 -17.79 -0.32
N GLY A 25 -11.03 -17.15 -0.17
CA GLY A 25 -12.25 -17.80 0.27
C GLY A 25 -12.51 -17.75 1.77
N HIS A 26 -11.68 -17.03 2.53
CA HIS A 26 -11.90 -16.91 3.97
C HIS A 26 -12.99 -15.89 4.29
N LYS A 27 -13.74 -16.16 5.33
CA LYS A 27 -14.75 -15.23 5.85
C LYS A 27 -14.09 -14.28 6.82
N ILE A 28 -14.09 -12.99 6.48
CA ILE A 28 -13.35 -11.96 7.20
C ILE A 28 -14.33 -11.00 7.87
N ALA A 29 -14.08 -10.69 9.12
CA ALA A 29 -14.71 -9.57 9.82
C ALA A 29 -13.68 -8.49 10.06
N ILE A 30 -14.07 -7.25 9.80
CA ILE A 30 -13.21 -6.09 10.02
C ILE A 30 -13.87 -5.20 11.05
N VAL A 31 -13.11 -4.80 12.04
CA VAL A 31 -13.58 -3.92 13.11
C VAL A 31 -12.71 -2.66 13.10
N ASP A 32 -13.35 -1.49 13.04
CA ASP A 32 -12.64 -0.22 13.08
C ASP A 32 -13.38 0.80 13.92
N LYS A 33 -12.64 1.76 14.44
CA LYS A 33 -13.18 2.87 15.24
C LYS A 33 -14.03 3.83 14.40
N SER A 34 -13.74 3.93 13.12
CA SER A 34 -14.38 4.88 12.23
C SER A 34 -15.20 4.15 11.18
N SER A 35 -16.42 4.62 10.95
CA SER A 35 -17.28 4.10 9.89
C SER A 35 -17.02 4.78 8.55
N VAL A 36 -16.20 5.83 8.53
CA VAL A 36 -15.89 6.61 7.34
C VAL A 36 -14.43 6.37 6.98
N PRO A 37 -14.12 6.04 5.70
CA PRO A 37 -12.74 5.89 5.29
C PRO A 37 -11.96 7.17 5.57
N PRO A 38 -10.78 7.09 6.18
CA PRO A 38 -9.98 8.28 6.45
C PRO A 38 -9.48 8.91 5.15
N ASN A 39 -9.44 10.23 5.13
CA ASN A 39 -8.90 10.99 4.02
C ASN A 39 -7.54 11.53 4.43
N SER A 40 -6.58 10.63 4.59
CA SER A 40 -5.24 10.98 5.03
C SER A 40 -4.48 11.73 3.94
N PRO A 41 -3.83 12.86 4.27
CA PRO A 41 -2.99 13.57 3.31
C PRO A 41 -1.58 12.96 3.19
N ARG A 42 -1.29 11.92 3.96
CA ARG A 42 0.04 11.29 3.94
C ARG A 42 0.32 10.65 2.59
N HIS A 43 1.59 10.62 2.23
CA HIS A 43 2.06 9.91 1.07
C HIS A 43 2.93 8.73 1.52
N LEU A 44 2.78 7.62 0.81
CA LEU A 44 3.52 6.40 1.09
C LEU A 44 4.43 6.08 -0.08
N SER A 45 5.58 5.52 0.25
CA SER A 45 6.48 4.95 -0.75
C SER A 45 6.12 3.47 -0.91
N VAL A 46 5.71 3.09 -2.11
CA VAL A 46 5.34 1.70 -2.44
C VAL A 46 6.44 1.14 -3.32
N ASN A 47 7.22 0.20 -2.79
CA ASN A 47 8.30 -0.41 -3.54
C ASN A 47 7.76 -1.42 -4.57
N LYS A 48 8.65 -1.96 -5.40
CA LYS A 48 8.26 -2.88 -6.47
C LYS A 48 7.56 -4.14 -5.97
N LYS A 49 8.00 -4.69 -4.84
CA LYS A 49 7.36 -5.87 -4.26
C LYS A 49 5.94 -5.56 -3.80
N SER A 50 5.74 -4.41 -3.16
CA SER A 50 4.44 -4.01 -2.67
C SER A 50 3.48 -3.70 -3.82
N SER A 51 3.96 -3.04 -4.89
CA SER A 51 3.10 -2.79 -6.05
C SER A 51 2.72 -4.09 -6.76
N ALA A 52 3.62 -5.06 -6.83
CA ALA A 52 3.31 -6.37 -7.38
C ALA A 52 2.26 -7.09 -6.55
N PHE A 53 2.34 -7.00 -5.22
CA PHE A 53 1.34 -7.57 -4.34
C PHE A 53 -0.02 -6.91 -4.53
N LEU A 54 -0.06 -5.58 -4.62
CA LEU A 54 -1.29 -4.84 -4.88
C LEU A 54 -1.88 -5.21 -6.25
N ASP A 55 -1.04 -5.47 -7.22
CA ASP A 55 -1.47 -5.94 -8.52
C ASP A 55 -2.12 -7.31 -8.44
N LEU A 56 -1.54 -8.22 -7.66
CA LEU A 56 -2.16 -9.52 -7.41
C LEU A 56 -3.52 -9.41 -6.74
N LEU A 57 -3.69 -8.42 -5.88
CA LEU A 57 -4.98 -8.16 -5.23
C LEU A 57 -5.99 -7.52 -6.19
N GLY A 58 -5.54 -7.01 -7.32
CA GLY A 58 -6.40 -6.37 -8.32
C GLY A 58 -6.68 -4.90 -8.07
N VAL A 59 -5.92 -4.24 -7.18
CA VAL A 59 -6.15 -2.83 -6.86
C VAL A 59 -5.12 -1.88 -7.48
N TRP A 60 -3.99 -2.41 -7.94
CA TRP A 60 -2.90 -1.56 -8.43
C TRP A 60 -3.30 -0.72 -9.65
N ASP A 61 -4.07 -1.28 -10.57
CA ASP A 61 -4.49 -0.55 -11.77
C ASP A 61 -5.32 0.68 -11.44
N ALA A 62 -6.09 0.64 -10.35
CA ALA A 62 -6.89 1.78 -9.92
C ALA A 62 -6.03 2.87 -9.25
N VAL A 63 -4.98 2.48 -8.56
CA VAL A 63 -4.11 3.39 -7.80
C VAL A 63 -3.01 4.00 -8.67
N LYS A 64 -2.48 3.22 -9.60
CA LYS A 64 -1.31 3.61 -10.40
C LYS A 64 -1.45 4.95 -11.11
N PRO A 65 -2.60 5.31 -11.73
CA PRO A 65 -2.71 6.59 -12.44
C PRO A 65 -2.48 7.82 -11.56
N SER A 66 -2.76 7.72 -10.26
CA SER A 66 -2.54 8.82 -9.32
C SER A 66 -1.21 8.71 -8.58
N SER A 67 -0.40 7.70 -8.90
CA SER A 67 0.90 7.50 -8.28
C SER A 67 1.99 8.25 -9.05
N MET A 68 3.13 8.45 -8.39
CA MET A 68 4.29 9.07 -9.02
C MET A 68 5.50 8.14 -8.85
N PRO A 69 6.13 7.70 -9.94
CA PRO A 69 7.30 6.84 -9.83
C PRO A 69 8.49 7.62 -9.28
N TYR A 70 9.32 6.96 -8.50
CA TYR A 70 10.58 7.53 -8.05
C TYR A 70 11.73 6.61 -8.48
N SER A 71 12.84 7.22 -8.89
CA SER A 71 13.98 6.49 -9.44
C SER A 71 15.23 6.62 -8.60
N ARG A 72 15.20 7.40 -7.54
CA ARG A 72 16.37 7.66 -6.71
C ARG A 72 15.95 7.86 -5.26
N ILE A 73 16.73 7.28 -4.37
CA ILE A 73 16.58 7.48 -2.92
C ILE A 73 17.93 7.98 -2.40
N GLN A 74 17.89 9.08 -1.67
CA GLN A 74 19.05 9.61 -0.98
C GLN A 74 18.73 9.68 0.50
N ALA A 75 19.61 9.12 1.31
CA ALA A 75 19.47 9.18 2.75
C ALA A 75 20.81 9.65 3.34
N TRP A 76 20.74 10.59 4.24
CA TRP A 76 21.93 11.11 4.90
C TRP A 76 21.66 11.34 6.37
N ASP A 77 22.74 11.30 7.15
CA ASP A 77 22.68 11.57 8.56
C ASP A 77 22.60 13.08 8.79
N ARG A 78 21.63 13.52 9.56
CA ARG A 78 21.43 14.94 9.86
C ARG A 78 22.65 15.59 10.54
N GLU A 79 23.32 14.82 11.40
CA GLU A 79 24.46 15.33 12.20
C GLU A 79 25.80 14.75 11.76
N GLY A 80 25.81 13.87 10.76
CA GLY A 80 27.02 13.21 10.30
C GLY A 80 27.32 13.51 8.85
N THR A 81 28.35 12.87 8.35
CA THR A 81 28.78 12.99 6.94
C THR A 81 28.34 11.79 6.11
N GLY A 82 27.67 10.83 6.73
CA GLY A 82 27.20 9.62 6.05
C GLY A 82 26.07 9.93 5.07
N LYS A 83 26.21 9.39 3.86
CA LYS A 83 25.20 9.53 2.81
C LYS A 83 25.09 8.21 2.06
N VAL A 84 23.84 7.78 1.84
CA VAL A 84 23.56 6.58 1.04
C VAL A 84 22.66 6.99 -0.11
N GLU A 85 22.95 6.50 -1.29
CA GLU A 85 22.16 6.78 -2.48
C GLU A 85 21.86 5.49 -3.23
N PHE A 86 20.58 5.30 -3.61
CA PHE A 86 20.13 4.21 -4.44
C PHE A 86 19.51 4.77 -5.71
N SER A 87 19.86 4.17 -6.85
CA SER A 87 19.32 4.57 -8.14
C SER A 87 18.73 3.35 -8.85
N ALA A 88 17.61 3.57 -9.54
CA ALA A 88 16.98 2.52 -10.32
C ALA A 88 17.92 1.99 -11.42
N GLN A 89 18.78 2.88 -11.98
CA GLN A 89 19.74 2.48 -13.00
C GLN A 89 20.74 1.43 -12.49
N ASP A 90 21.10 1.49 -11.20
CA ASP A 90 22.05 0.58 -10.62
C ASP A 90 21.56 -0.87 -10.61
N ILE A 91 20.25 -1.08 -10.64
CA ILE A 91 19.62 -2.40 -10.66
C ILE A 91 18.92 -2.68 -12.00
N GLY A 92 19.16 -1.87 -13.01
CA GLY A 92 18.59 -2.08 -14.34
C GLY A 92 17.09 -1.84 -14.43
N GLU A 93 16.53 -1.00 -13.55
CA GLU A 93 15.11 -0.72 -13.50
C GLU A 93 14.81 0.70 -13.94
N ASN A 94 13.56 0.96 -14.38
CA ASN A 94 13.12 2.29 -14.75
C ASN A 94 12.79 3.14 -13.52
N ASN A 95 12.34 2.51 -12.44
CA ASN A 95 12.07 3.18 -11.18
C ASN A 95 12.28 2.21 -10.02
N LEU A 96 12.33 2.77 -8.80
CA LEU A 96 12.46 1.97 -7.58
C LEU A 96 11.12 1.67 -6.93
N GLY A 97 10.09 2.42 -7.29
CA GLY A 97 8.77 2.29 -6.74
C GLY A 97 7.93 3.51 -7.06
N PHE A 98 6.88 3.71 -6.29
CA PHE A 98 5.89 4.76 -6.52
C PHE A 98 5.53 5.47 -5.23
N ILE A 99 5.31 6.78 -5.33
CA ILE A 99 4.72 7.56 -4.23
C ILE A 99 3.22 7.57 -4.44
N VAL A 100 2.49 7.16 -3.42
CA VAL A 100 1.04 7.00 -3.47
C VAL A 100 0.42 7.74 -2.28
N LYS A 101 -0.70 8.40 -2.51
CA LYS A 101 -1.46 9.01 -1.43
C LYS A 101 -2.14 7.91 -0.61
N GLU A 102 -1.88 7.89 0.69
CA GLU A 102 -2.41 6.85 1.59
C GLU A 102 -3.93 6.74 1.52
N GLY A 103 -4.62 7.88 1.54
CA GLY A 103 -6.08 7.90 1.48
C GLY A 103 -6.64 7.27 0.21
N ASP A 104 -5.98 7.47 -0.92
CA ASP A 104 -6.42 6.88 -2.18
C ASP A 104 -6.25 5.37 -2.16
N LEU A 105 -5.09 4.89 -1.71
CA LEU A 105 -4.83 3.46 -1.63
C LEU A 105 -5.81 2.76 -0.70
N GLN A 106 -6.05 3.36 0.47
CA GLN A 106 -6.99 2.83 1.44
C GLN A 106 -8.40 2.76 0.90
N LYS A 107 -8.82 3.80 0.19
CA LYS A 107 -10.14 3.88 -0.44
C LYS A 107 -10.35 2.74 -1.44
N TYR A 108 -9.39 2.48 -2.29
CA TYR A 108 -9.51 1.42 -3.29
C TYR A 108 -9.49 0.03 -2.66
N LEU A 109 -8.69 -0.16 -1.61
CA LEU A 109 -8.68 -1.43 -0.89
C LEU A 109 -10.03 -1.71 -0.21
N ILE A 110 -10.59 -0.71 0.47
CA ILE A 110 -11.89 -0.85 1.15
C ILE A 110 -13.00 -1.07 0.12
N SER A 111 -12.97 -0.34 -0.98
CA SER A 111 -13.94 -0.48 -2.06
C SER A 111 -13.94 -1.91 -2.62
N SER A 112 -12.77 -2.51 -2.77
CA SER A 112 -12.64 -3.88 -3.25
C SER A 112 -13.18 -4.90 -2.24
N LEU A 113 -13.07 -4.60 -0.94
CA LEU A 113 -13.61 -5.47 0.10
C LEU A 113 -15.13 -5.49 0.12
N GLU A 114 -15.77 -4.43 -0.33
CA GLU A 114 -17.23 -4.30 -0.34
C GLU A 114 -17.91 -5.02 -1.50
N GLN A 115 -17.17 -5.59 -2.40
CA GLN A 115 -17.71 -6.31 -3.55
C GLN A 115 -17.96 -7.82 -3.25
#